data_e677e47c995627d641bfdd381b6d133e
#
_entry.id   e677e47c995627d641bfdd381b6d133e
#
_cell.length_a   1.000
_cell.length_b   1.000
_cell.length_c   1.000
_cell.angle_alpha   90.00
_cell.angle_beta   90.00
_cell.angle_gamma   90.00
#
_symmetry.space_group_name_H-M   'P 1'
#
loop_
_entity.id
_entity.type
_entity.pdbx_description
1 polymer ?
#
loop_
_entity_poly.entity_id
_entity_poly.type
_entity_poly.pdbx_seq_one_letter_code
_entity_poly.pdbx_strand_id
1 'polypeptide(L)'
;MTITRKRFTHTLLPALLAAFASFAACSSDDDAPEPPKPSGYDIYTAGYTTPASKAVATVWKNGQLLYTLTDGTNDAWAYAVCVSDGTVYAAGYERQGDRIVAKVWENGTLKYTPGAPGADSYAYSVFAANGRLYTAGSEESDGALTAKIWKDGDALYAYSVSPAISQARSVCVSGGDVYAAGSLQSGLTKPLAVVWKNDKAHYTLSVGETPAGVNALCLSGRTLYAAGHSGGAAAAWKDKELLYTLTDGSSYAEATAVCRFGHTLYTTGYHTDGFEEEGVVWKEGQELFDLSDGSGSGSMPYSVAVCYDDIFTAGTIFGTTRTAVVWHGDEIQYTLSDGTGHSEAYSMYVVPLYD
;
A
#
# COMPACT_ATOMS: atom_id res chain seq x y z
N MET A 1 9.45 -47.02 -1.54
CA MET A 1 10.42 -45.91 -1.63
C MET A 1 9.61 -44.63 -1.44
N THR A 2 9.51 -44.16 -0.19
CA THR A 2 8.60 -43.13 0.23
C THR A 2 9.30 -41.78 0.04
N ILE A 3 8.85 -40.98 -0.91
CA ILE A 3 9.36 -39.62 -1.15
C ILE A 3 8.75 -38.67 -0.14
N THR A 4 9.54 -38.34 0.87
CA THR A 4 9.18 -37.34 1.87
C THR A 4 9.27 -35.95 1.21
N ARG A 5 8.13 -35.33 0.93
CA ARG A 5 8.08 -33.91 0.51
C ARG A 5 8.57 -33.04 1.66
N LYS A 6 9.74 -32.45 1.50
CA LYS A 6 10.19 -31.34 2.36
C LYS A 6 9.28 -30.15 2.11
N ARG A 7 8.45 -29.83 3.10
CA ARG A 7 7.75 -28.54 3.15
C ARG A 7 8.81 -27.46 3.31
N PHE A 8 8.99 -26.61 2.31
CA PHE A 8 9.65 -25.34 2.48
C PHE A 8 8.71 -24.44 3.27
N THR A 9 8.97 -24.30 4.55
CA THR A 9 8.40 -23.20 5.32
C THR A 9 9.09 -21.92 4.84
N HIS A 10 8.47 -21.24 3.86
CA HIS A 10 8.78 -19.87 3.61
C HIS A 10 8.34 -19.08 4.84
N THR A 11 9.27 -18.76 5.72
CA THR A 11 9.16 -17.60 6.57
C THR A 11 9.16 -16.40 5.63
N LEU A 12 7.98 -16.07 5.11
CA LEU A 12 7.72 -14.77 4.54
C LEU A 12 7.90 -13.78 5.70
N LEU A 13 9.03 -13.06 5.71
CA LEU A 13 9.04 -11.77 6.36
C LEU A 13 7.77 -11.06 5.92
N PRO A 14 7.02 -10.40 6.81
CA PRO A 14 5.89 -9.60 6.41
C PRO A 14 6.44 -8.50 5.49
N ALA A 15 6.40 -8.76 4.18
CA ALA A 15 6.73 -7.77 3.19
C ALA A 15 5.66 -6.68 3.29
N LEU A 16 6.07 -5.55 3.77
CA LEU A 16 5.30 -4.34 3.96
C LEU A 16 4.48 -3.97 2.75
N LEU A 17 3.28 -3.58 3.01
CA LEU A 17 2.32 -3.15 2.00
C LEU A 17 1.98 -1.69 2.20
N ALA A 18 2.25 -0.91 1.19
CA ALA A 18 1.72 0.44 1.09
C ALA A 18 0.49 0.46 0.20
N ALA A 19 -0.54 1.12 0.63
CA ALA A 19 -1.71 1.39 -0.16
C ALA A 19 -2.00 2.89 -0.22
N PHE A 20 -2.59 3.33 -1.30
CA PHE A 20 -2.68 4.70 -1.77
C PHE A 20 -3.77 5.53 -1.13
N ALA A 21 -3.44 6.81 -0.87
CA ALA A 21 -4.41 7.86 -0.98
C ALA A 21 -4.35 8.44 -2.40
N SER A 22 -5.30 8.10 -3.25
CA SER A 22 -5.45 8.76 -4.53
C SER A 22 -6.35 9.97 -4.36
N PHE A 23 -5.75 11.14 -4.20
CA PHE A 23 -6.49 12.38 -4.36
C PHE A 23 -6.91 12.54 -5.81
N ALA A 24 -8.21 12.58 -6.06
CA ALA A 24 -8.79 13.04 -7.31
C ALA A 24 -8.79 14.59 -7.35
N ALA A 25 -7.66 15.22 -7.12
CA ALA A 25 -7.49 16.66 -7.27
C ALA A 25 -6.20 16.98 -8.01
N CYS A 26 -6.06 16.44 -9.22
CA CYS A 26 -5.08 16.91 -10.16
C CYS A 26 -5.78 17.75 -11.23
N SER A 27 -6.05 19.03 -10.95
CA SER A 27 -6.22 19.98 -12.02
C SER A 27 -4.87 20.22 -12.68
N SER A 28 -4.79 19.89 -13.95
CA SER A 28 -3.56 19.99 -14.75
C SER A 28 -3.36 21.36 -15.40
N ASP A 29 -4.09 22.39 -14.96
CA ASP A 29 -3.97 23.73 -15.49
C ASP A 29 -3.23 24.61 -14.49
N ASP A 30 -2.00 24.99 -14.85
CA ASP A 30 -1.12 25.85 -14.05
C ASP A 30 -1.70 27.27 -13.76
N ASP A 31 -2.85 27.62 -14.35
CA ASP A 31 -3.55 28.90 -14.19
C ASP A 31 -4.93 28.77 -13.49
N ALA A 32 -5.32 27.58 -13.03
CA ALA A 32 -6.57 27.43 -12.29
C ALA A 32 -6.41 28.05 -10.88
N PRO A 33 -7.42 28.81 -10.38
CA PRO A 33 -7.38 29.30 -9.00
C PRO A 33 -7.28 28.10 -8.05
N GLU A 34 -6.43 28.22 -7.02
CA GLU A 34 -6.34 27.19 -6.00
C GLU A 34 -7.74 26.91 -5.45
N PRO A 35 -8.14 25.65 -5.31
CA PRO A 35 -9.43 25.32 -4.72
C PRO A 35 -9.50 25.87 -3.29
N PRO A 36 -10.68 26.13 -2.73
CA PRO A 36 -10.80 26.66 -1.38
C PRO A 36 -10.18 25.68 -0.37
N LYS A 37 -9.48 26.20 0.66
CA LYS A 37 -8.94 25.37 1.74
C LYS A 37 -10.10 24.65 2.44
N PRO A 38 -9.99 23.33 2.67
CA PRO A 38 -11.03 22.57 3.37
C PRO A 38 -11.20 23.04 4.82
N SER A 39 -12.43 22.96 5.33
CA SER A 39 -12.75 23.23 6.72
C SER A 39 -12.42 22.07 7.67
N GLY A 40 -12.17 20.88 7.12
CA GLY A 40 -11.82 19.68 7.86
C GLY A 40 -11.57 18.50 6.94
N TYR A 41 -11.39 17.31 7.55
CA TYR A 41 -11.08 16.09 6.83
C TYR A 41 -11.82 14.89 7.41
N ASP A 42 -12.34 14.03 6.56
CA ASP A 42 -12.67 12.65 6.92
C ASP A 42 -11.49 11.74 6.56
N ILE A 43 -10.87 11.15 7.57
CA ILE A 43 -9.69 10.28 7.42
C ILE A 43 -10.12 8.83 7.61
N TYR A 44 -10.08 8.06 6.55
CA TYR A 44 -10.36 6.62 6.56
C TYR A 44 -9.05 5.84 6.58
N THR A 45 -8.95 4.84 7.44
CA THR A 45 -7.74 4.02 7.59
C THR A 45 -8.12 2.55 7.58
N ALA A 46 -7.35 1.72 6.87
CA ALA A 46 -7.52 0.26 6.84
C ALA A 46 -6.32 -0.46 7.43
N GLY A 47 -6.57 -1.58 8.08
CA GLY A 47 -5.55 -2.40 8.72
C GLY A 47 -6.13 -3.60 9.42
N TYR A 48 -5.60 -3.92 10.58
CA TYR A 48 -6.16 -4.96 11.45
C TYR A 48 -5.99 -4.63 12.93
N THR A 49 -6.76 -5.34 13.75
CA THR A 49 -6.59 -5.43 15.21
C THR A 49 -6.53 -6.90 15.62
N THR A 50 -5.94 -7.19 16.79
CA THR A 50 -5.98 -8.53 17.38
C THR A 50 -6.67 -8.48 18.75
N PRO A 51 -8.01 -8.32 18.80
CA PRO A 51 -8.74 -8.19 20.06
C PRO A 51 -8.69 -9.47 20.92
N ALA A 52 -8.38 -10.59 20.31
CA ALA A 52 -8.12 -11.85 20.99
C ALA A 52 -6.80 -12.45 20.48
N SER A 53 -6.84 -13.50 19.69
CA SER A 53 -5.64 -14.19 19.16
C SER A 53 -5.55 -14.15 17.64
N LYS A 54 -6.55 -13.61 16.97
CA LYS A 54 -6.66 -13.54 15.52
C LYS A 54 -6.66 -12.11 15.04
N ALA A 55 -5.99 -11.91 13.90
CA ALA A 55 -6.06 -10.64 13.20
C ALA A 55 -7.45 -10.45 12.58
N VAL A 56 -8.07 -9.33 12.86
CA VAL A 56 -9.40 -8.94 12.37
C VAL A 56 -9.24 -7.75 11.44
N ALA A 57 -9.56 -7.92 10.18
CA ALA A 57 -9.51 -6.83 9.21
C ALA A 57 -10.47 -5.71 9.61
N THR A 58 -9.99 -4.48 9.63
CA THR A 58 -10.66 -3.34 10.25
C THR A 58 -10.51 -2.08 9.42
N VAL A 59 -11.56 -1.24 9.44
CA VAL A 59 -11.52 0.13 8.91
C VAL A 59 -11.91 1.10 10.02
N TRP A 60 -11.14 2.16 10.15
CA TRP A 60 -11.42 3.30 11.05
C TRP A 60 -11.79 4.54 10.26
N LYS A 61 -12.52 5.45 10.90
CA LYS A 61 -12.78 6.81 10.41
C LYS A 61 -12.50 7.81 11.54
N ASN A 62 -11.65 8.79 11.28
CA ASN A 62 -11.29 9.85 12.24
C ASN A 62 -10.90 9.28 13.62
N GLY A 63 -10.08 8.22 13.62
CA GLY A 63 -9.62 7.56 14.84
C GLY A 63 -10.62 6.59 15.49
N GLN A 64 -11.86 6.51 15.00
CA GLN A 64 -12.90 5.64 15.55
C GLN A 64 -13.11 4.41 14.67
N LEU A 65 -13.38 3.26 15.29
CA LEU A 65 -13.76 2.05 14.58
C LEU A 65 -15.01 2.32 13.73
N LEU A 66 -14.88 2.15 12.41
CA LEU A 66 -16.00 2.28 11.49
C LEU A 66 -16.57 0.91 11.10
N TYR A 67 -15.71 -0.02 10.69
CA TYR A 67 -16.10 -1.37 10.28
C TYR A 67 -15.15 -2.43 10.81
N THR A 68 -15.72 -3.52 11.36
CA THR A 68 -15.09 -4.81 11.54
C THR A 68 -15.42 -5.64 10.31
N LEU A 69 -14.43 -5.94 9.45
CA LEU A 69 -14.63 -6.53 8.13
C LEU A 69 -14.75 -8.06 8.17
N THR A 70 -14.24 -8.69 9.23
CA THR A 70 -14.27 -10.15 9.43
C THR A 70 -14.66 -10.48 10.87
N ASP A 71 -15.14 -11.70 11.09
CA ASP A 71 -15.70 -12.14 12.38
C ASP A 71 -14.64 -12.60 13.42
N GLY A 72 -13.35 -12.58 13.05
CA GLY A 72 -12.25 -12.99 13.92
C GLY A 72 -12.09 -14.51 14.08
N THR A 73 -12.80 -15.31 13.31
CA THR A 73 -12.60 -16.79 13.30
C THR A 73 -11.30 -17.18 12.60
N ASN A 74 -10.88 -16.36 11.64
CA ASN A 74 -9.64 -16.52 10.87
C ASN A 74 -8.81 -15.23 10.90
N ASP A 75 -7.51 -15.36 10.65
CA ASP A 75 -6.66 -14.19 10.49
C ASP A 75 -6.98 -13.47 9.18
N ALA A 76 -7.21 -12.16 9.25
CA ALA A 76 -7.55 -11.32 8.12
C ALA A 76 -6.93 -9.92 8.23
N TRP A 77 -6.59 -9.35 7.10
CA TRP A 77 -5.95 -8.04 6.99
C TRP A 77 -6.62 -7.21 5.90
N ALA A 78 -6.84 -5.92 6.15
CA ALA A 78 -7.26 -4.95 5.16
C ALA A 78 -6.04 -4.09 4.77
N TYR A 79 -5.56 -4.25 3.55
CA TYR A 79 -4.35 -3.58 3.07
C TYR A 79 -4.60 -2.27 2.35
N ALA A 80 -5.81 -2.06 1.89
CA ALA A 80 -6.17 -0.86 1.15
C ALA A 80 -7.56 -0.35 1.52
N VAL A 81 -7.72 0.96 1.50
CA VAL A 81 -9.00 1.65 1.58
C VAL A 81 -9.07 2.73 0.51
N CYS A 82 -10.23 2.88 -0.13
CA CYS A 82 -10.56 4.06 -0.93
C CYS A 82 -12.02 4.45 -0.72
N VAL A 83 -12.32 5.72 -0.97
CA VAL A 83 -13.68 6.25 -0.88
C VAL A 83 -14.07 6.85 -2.23
N SER A 84 -15.21 6.46 -2.74
CA SER A 84 -15.78 7.04 -3.97
C SER A 84 -17.27 7.26 -3.78
N ASP A 85 -17.74 8.47 -4.07
CA ASP A 85 -19.14 8.85 -3.95
C ASP A 85 -19.77 8.47 -2.59
N GLY A 86 -19.02 8.69 -1.49
CA GLY A 86 -19.43 8.37 -0.13
C GLY A 86 -19.41 6.87 0.21
N THR A 87 -19.06 6.00 -0.72
CA THR A 87 -18.91 4.56 -0.50
C THR A 87 -17.47 4.21 -0.13
N VAL A 88 -17.32 3.49 0.97
CA VAL A 88 -16.01 3.03 1.47
C VAL A 88 -15.73 1.63 0.94
N TYR A 89 -14.62 1.48 0.24
CA TYR A 89 -14.12 0.19 -0.24
C TYR A 89 -12.84 -0.17 0.50
N ALA A 90 -12.71 -1.43 0.88
CA ALA A 90 -11.48 -1.98 1.43
C ALA A 90 -11.08 -3.25 0.66
N ALA A 91 -9.78 -3.51 0.57
CA ALA A 91 -9.24 -4.73 -0.02
C ALA A 91 -8.19 -5.35 0.88
N GLY A 92 -8.09 -6.68 0.83
CA GLY A 92 -7.15 -7.42 1.64
C GLY A 92 -7.28 -8.92 1.42
N TYR A 93 -7.02 -9.70 2.44
CA TYR A 93 -7.23 -11.15 2.39
C TYR A 93 -7.57 -11.73 3.77
N GLU A 94 -8.11 -12.92 3.76
CA GLU A 94 -8.39 -13.74 4.93
C GLU A 94 -7.78 -15.13 4.75
N ARG A 95 -7.23 -15.68 5.83
CA ARG A 95 -6.75 -17.07 5.86
C ARG A 95 -7.93 -18.00 6.13
N GLN A 96 -8.25 -18.88 5.20
CA GLN A 96 -9.31 -19.86 5.31
C GLN A 96 -8.70 -21.28 5.35
N GLY A 97 -8.46 -21.80 6.54
CA GLY A 97 -7.67 -23.02 6.73
C GLY A 97 -6.23 -22.82 6.26
N ASP A 98 -5.78 -23.67 5.32
CA ASP A 98 -4.44 -23.57 4.72
C ASP A 98 -4.37 -22.59 3.54
N ARG A 99 -5.47 -21.90 3.21
CA ARG A 99 -5.57 -21.03 2.04
C ARG A 99 -5.62 -19.56 2.41
N ILE A 100 -5.14 -18.75 1.50
CA ILE A 100 -5.26 -17.30 1.54
C ILE A 100 -6.24 -16.86 0.46
N VAL A 101 -7.27 -16.12 0.85
CA VAL A 101 -8.36 -15.71 -0.03
C VAL A 101 -8.46 -14.20 -0.06
N ALA A 102 -8.19 -13.61 -1.22
CA ALA A 102 -8.37 -12.17 -1.43
C ALA A 102 -9.82 -11.77 -1.20
N LYS A 103 -10.03 -10.62 -0.60
CA LYS A 103 -11.36 -10.08 -0.29
C LYS A 103 -11.44 -8.60 -0.62
N VAL A 104 -12.59 -8.20 -1.10
CA VAL A 104 -12.96 -6.79 -1.26
C VAL A 104 -14.27 -6.56 -0.55
N TRP A 105 -14.30 -5.54 0.29
CA TRP A 105 -15.46 -5.13 1.07
C TRP A 105 -16.00 -3.77 0.59
N GLU A 106 -17.30 -3.58 0.74
CA GLU A 106 -18.04 -2.34 0.49
C GLU A 106 -18.84 -1.98 1.73
N ASN A 107 -18.61 -0.80 2.30
CA ASN A 107 -19.30 -0.32 3.52
C ASN A 107 -19.34 -1.39 4.63
N GLY A 108 -18.22 -2.06 4.87
CA GLY A 108 -18.08 -3.08 5.90
C GLY A 108 -18.58 -4.48 5.53
N THR A 109 -19.22 -4.65 4.37
CA THR A 109 -19.77 -5.95 3.92
C THR A 109 -18.92 -6.54 2.80
N LEU A 110 -18.69 -7.87 2.83
CA LEU A 110 -17.99 -8.57 1.75
C LEU A 110 -18.72 -8.35 0.42
N LYS A 111 -18.02 -7.76 -0.55
CA LYS A 111 -18.55 -7.51 -1.89
C LYS A 111 -18.24 -8.67 -2.84
N TYR A 112 -16.97 -9.08 -2.90
CA TYR A 112 -16.52 -10.23 -3.69
C TYR A 112 -15.14 -10.74 -3.24
N THR A 113 -14.79 -11.93 -3.72
CA THR A 113 -13.50 -12.58 -3.52
C THR A 113 -12.78 -12.69 -4.86
N PRO A 114 -11.83 -11.78 -5.18
CA PRO A 114 -11.09 -11.90 -6.42
C PRO A 114 -10.15 -13.10 -6.38
N GLY A 115 -9.90 -13.71 -7.53
CA GLY A 115 -9.04 -14.88 -7.67
C GLY A 115 -9.82 -16.15 -8.06
N ALA A 116 -9.08 -17.11 -8.60
CA ALA A 116 -9.65 -18.38 -9.04
C ALA A 116 -10.05 -19.24 -7.83
N PRO A 117 -11.18 -19.97 -7.91
CA PRO A 117 -11.53 -20.91 -6.87
C PRO A 117 -10.42 -21.93 -6.62
N GLY A 118 -9.96 -22.00 -5.41
CA GLY A 118 -8.94 -22.96 -5.03
C GLY A 118 -7.50 -22.50 -5.14
N ALA A 119 -7.22 -21.30 -5.63
CA ALA A 119 -5.91 -20.67 -5.62
C ALA A 119 -5.73 -19.78 -4.37
N ASP A 120 -4.49 -19.63 -3.91
CA ASP A 120 -4.16 -18.59 -2.95
C ASP A 120 -4.14 -17.25 -3.67
N SER A 121 -4.82 -16.25 -3.11
CA SER A 121 -4.95 -14.93 -3.71
C SER A 121 -4.79 -13.83 -2.66
N TYR A 122 -4.23 -12.71 -3.08
CA TYR A 122 -3.92 -11.55 -2.24
C TYR A 122 -4.43 -10.30 -2.93
N ALA A 123 -5.12 -9.41 -2.21
CA ALA A 123 -5.49 -8.09 -2.68
C ALA A 123 -4.70 -7.04 -1.88
N TYR A 124 -3.88 -6.27 -2.56
CA TYR A 124 -2.97 -5.31 -1.94
C TYR A 124 -3.41 -3.87 -2.12
N SER A 125 -4.13 -3.56 -3.18
CA SER A 125 -4.56 -2.21 -3.50
C SER A 125 -5.96 -2.23 -4.11
N VAL A 126 -6.75 -1.20 -3.83
CA VAL A 126 -8.07 -0.97 -4.43
C VAL A 126 -8.17 0.47 -4.93
N PHE A 127 -8.73 0.65 -6.09
CA PHE A 127 -8.93 1.94 -6.73
C PHE A 127 -10.32 1.99 -7.39
N ALA A 128 -11.07 3.05 -7.09
CA ALA A 128 -12.37 3.29 -7.70
C ALA A 128 -12.26 4.32 -8.83
N ALA A 129 -12.71 3.98 -10.01
CA ALA A 129 -12.74 4.88 -11.16
C ALA A 129 -13.96 4.61 -12.06
N ASN A 130 -14.66 5.68 -12.43
CA ASN A 130 -15.80 5.62 -13.35
C ASN A 130 -16.86 4.56 -12.94
N GLY A 131 -17.16 4.48 -11.65
CA GLY A 131 -18.14 3.53 -11.08
C GLY A 131 -17.67 2.07 -11.14
N ARG A 132 -16.38 1.81 -11.32
CA ARG A 132 -15.77 0.48 -11.32
C ARG A 132 -14.68 0.38 -10.26
N LEU A 133 -14.49 -0.82 -9.73
CA LEU A 133 -13.39 -1.11 -8.79
C LEU A 133 -12.28 -1.90 -9.49
N TYR A 134 -11.07 -1.42 -9.29
CA TYR A 134 -9.85 -2.09 -9.72
C TYR A 134 -9.08 -2.55 -8.49
N THR A 135 -8.68 -3.80 -8.45
CA THR A 135 -7.93 -4.40 -7.35
C THR A 135 -6.61 -4.92 -7.89
N ALA A 136 -5.50 -4.54 -7.29
CA ALA A 136 -4.19 -5.11 -7.59
C ALA A 136 -3.79 -6.12 -6.53
N GLY A 137 -3.11 -7.17 -6.96
CA GLY A 137 -2.66 -8.20 -6.06
C GLY A 137 -1.86 -9.30 -6.74
N SER A 138 -1.95 -10.49 -6.21
CA SER A 138 -1.34 -11.68 -6.79
C SER A 138 -2.19 -12.92 -6.55
N GLU A 139 -2.01 -13.91 -7.41
CA GLU A 139 -2.66 -15.21 -7.33
C GLU A 139 -1.62 -16.30 -7.54
N GLU A 140 -1.64 -17.32 -6.70
CA GLU A 140 -0.78 -18.48 -6.86
C GLU A 140 -1.40 -19.49 -7.81
N SER A 141 -0.68 -19.86 -8.85
CA SER A 141 -1.02 -20.93 -9.76
C SER A 141 0.22 -21.77 -10.06
N ASP A 142 0.09 -23.08 -9.96
CA ASP A 142 1.17 -24.05 -10.22
C ASP A 142 2.46 -23.78 -9.41
N GLY A 143 2.33 -23.25 -8.19
CA GLY A 143 3.43 -22.95 -7.29
C GLY A 143 4.18 -21.65 -7.62
N ALA A 144 3.65 -20.83 -8.51
CA ALA A 144 4.18 -19.51 -8.85
C ALA A 144 3.17 -18.40 -8.56
N LEU A 145 3.65 -17.32 -7.95
CA LEU A 145 2.84 -16.12 -7.69
C LEU A 145 2.79 -15.26 -8.94
N THR A 146 1.59 -14.95 -9.40
CA THR A 146 1.35 -14.13 -10.59
C THR A 146 0.65 -12.83 -10.19
N ALA A 147 1.24 -11.69 -10.56
CA ALA A 147 0.61 -10.39 -10.37
C ALA A 147 -0.67 -10.28 -11.20
N LYS A 148 -1.74 -9.82 -10.55
CA LYS A 148 -3.08 -9.73 -11.12
C LYS A 148 -3.68 -8.35 -10.93
N ILE A 149 -4.49 -7.96 -11.90
CA ILE A 149 -5.48 -6.90 -11.76
C ILE A 149 -6.86 -7.51 -11.98
N TRP A 150 -7.73 -7.26 -11.03
CA TRP A 150 -9.15 -7.58 -11.15
C TRP A 150 -9.96 -6.30 -11.33
N LYS A 151 -11.03 -6.39 -12.09
CA LYS A 151 -12.03 -5.34 -12.27
C LYS A 151 -13.39 -5.87 -11.83
N ASP A 152 -13.99 -5.23 -10.84
CA ASP A 152 -15.26 -5.65 -10.25
C ASP A 152 -15.28 -7.13 -9.80
N GLY A 153 -14.12 -7.67 -9.40
CA GLY A 153 -13.91 -9.06 -8.98
C GLY A 153 -13.44 -10.01 -10.10
N ASP A 154 -13.65 -9.67 -11.36
CA ASP A 154 -13.23 -10.48 -12.50
C ASP A 154 -11.77 -10.19 -12.87
N ALA A 155 -11.02 -11.24 -13.27
CA ALA A 155 -9.63 -11.08 -13.71
C ALA A 155 -9.58 -10.23 -14.98
N LEU A 156 -8.86 -9.10 -14.93
CA LEU A 156 -8.68 -8.21 -16.07
C LEU A 156 -7.31 -8.43 -16.72
N TYR A 157 -6.23 -8.42 -15.93
CA TYR A 157 -4.87 -8.62 -16.41
C TYR A 157 -4.11 -9.60 -15.51
N ALA A 158 -3.19 -10.34 -16.11
CA ALA A 158 -2.23 -11.20 -15.44
C ALA A 158 -0.83 -10.95 -15.99
N TYR A 159 0.13 -10.64 -15.13
CA TYR A 159 1.49 -10.30 -15.52
C TYR A 159 2.43 -11.45 -15.19
N SER A 160 2.27 -12.54 -15.93
CA SER A 160 3.07 -13.76 -15.77
C SER A 160 4.19 -13.81 -16.79
N VAL A 161 5.39 -14.17 -16.33
CA VAL A 161 6.50 -14.64 -17.15
C VAL A 161 7.00 -15.93 -16.51
N SER A 162 6.38 -17.07 -16.84
CA SER A 162 6.75 -18.36 -16.24
C SER A 162 8.23 -18.70 -16.52
N PRO A 163 9.03 -19.12 -15.55
CA PRO A 163 8.74 -19.43 -14.13
C PRO A 163 8.99 -18.23 -13.17
N ALA A 164 8.41 -17.09 -13.43
CA ALA A 164 8.62 -15.88 -12.63
C ALA A 164 7.63 -15.75 -11.47
N ILE A 165 8.06 -15.10 -10.39
CA ILE A 165 7.22 -14.60 -9.31
C ILE A 165 6.96 -13.13 -9.56
N SER A 166 5.70 -12.71 -9.56
CA SER A 166 5.33 -11.31 -9.70
C SER A 166 4.22 -10.91 -8.71
N GLN A 167 4.26 -9.66 -8.28
CA GLN A 167 3.25 -9.08 -7.38
C GLN A 167 2.89 -7.68 -7.87
N ALA A 168 1.61 -7.37 -7.99
CA ALA A 168 1.11 -6.03 -8.21
C ALA A 168 0.67 -5.44 -6.87
N ARG A 169 1.42 -4.44 -6.39
CA ARG A 169 1.21 -3.83 -5.07
C ARG A 169 0.31 -2.62 -5.11
N SER A 170 0.22 -2.00 -6.26
CA SER A 170 -0.48 -0.75 -6.45
C SER A 170 -1.19 -0.69 -7.78
N VAL A 171 -2.37 -0.05 -7.80
CA VAL A 171 -3.14 0.23 -9.02
C VAL A 171 -3.69 1.65 -9.01
N CYS A 172 -3.63 2.30 -10.16
CA CYS A 172 -4.36 3.54 -10.42
C CYS A 172 -4.90 3.54 -11.86
N VAL A 173 -5.95 4.34 -12.10
CA VAL A 173 -6.63 4.37 -13.40
C VAL A 173 -6.82 5.83 -13.83
N SER A 174 -6.44 6.15 -15.06
CA SER A 174 -6.66 7.46 -15.63
C SER A 174 -6.88 7.40 -17.14
N GLY A 175 -7.86 8.14 -17.65
CA GLY A 175 -8.17 8.21 -19.08
C GLY A 175 -8.55 6.86 -19.70
N GLY A 176 -8.97 5.89 -18.91
CA GLY A 176 -9.26 4.52 -19.34
C GLY A 176 -8.07 3.56 -19.31
N ASP A 177 -6.86 4.06 -19.09
CA ASP A 177 -5.67 3.25 -18.88
C ASP A 177 -5.54 2.80 -17.42
N VAL A 178 -5.18 1.54 -17.21
CA VAL A 178 -4.90 0.93 -15.91
C VAL A 178 -3.39 0.84 -15.72
N TYR A 179 -2.89 1.46 -14.68
CA TYR A 179 -1.47 1.38 -14.29
C TYR A 179 -1.36 0.54 -13.03
N ALA A 180 -0.42 -0.38 -13.02
CA ALA A 180 -0.08 -1.18 -11.85
C ALA A 180 1.42 -1.16 -11.63
N ALA A 181 1.86 -1.32 -10.39
CA ALA A 181 3.27 -1.46 -10.11
C ALA A 181 3.55 -2.48 -9.02
N GLY A 182 4.78 -2.96 -9.01
CA GLY A 182 5.22 -3.94 -8.05
C GLY A 182 6.59 -4.54 -8.40
N SER A 183 6.70 -5.84 -8.23
CA SER A 183 7.95 -6.56 -8.47
C SER A 183 7.77 -7.76 -9.40
N LEU A 184 8.83 -8.07 -10.13
CA LEU A 184 8.95 -9.23 -11.00
C LEU A 184 10.30 -9.90 -10.78
N GLN A 185 10.30 -11.19 -10.48
CA GLN A 185 11.53 -11.98 -10.31
C GLN A 185 11.46 -13.23 -11.18
N SER A 186 12.39 -13.39 -12.11
CA SER A 186 12.49 -14.56 -12.98
C SER A 186 13.57 -15.52 -12.49
N GLY A 187 13.17 -16.71 -12.06
CA GLY A 187 14.08 -17.75 -11.57
C GLY A 187 14.93 -17.28 -10.40
N LEU A 188 16.26 -17.40 -10.53
CA LEU A 188 17.24 -16.99 -9.51
C LEU A 188 17.70 -15.53 -9.65
N THR A 189 17.10 -14.76 -10.54
CA THR A 189 17.45 -13.34 -10.69
C THR A 189 16.95 -12.52 -9.50
N LYS A 190 17.49 -11.32 -9.35
CA LYS A 190 17.01 -10.37 -8.34
C LYS A 190 15.67 -9.78 -8.76
N PRO A 191 14.79 -9.41 -7.80
CA PRO A 191 13.53 -8.74 -8.12
C PRO A 191 13.78 -7.43 -8.87
N LEU A 192 12.94 -7.18 -9.87
CA LEU A 192 12.91 -5.97 -10.66
C LEU A 192 11.67 -5.13 -10.28
N ALA A 193 11.87 -3.84 -10.12
CA ALA A 193 10.77 -2.89 -10.00
C ALA A 193 10.13 -2.68 -11.37
N VAL A 194 8.83 -2.96 -11.48
CA VAL A 194 8.10 -2.91 -12.75
C VAL A 194 6.82 -2.09 -12.61
N VAL A 195 6.56 -1.27 -13.62
CA VAL A 195 5.26 -0.64 -13.85
C VAL A 195 4.63 -1.29 -15.08
N TRP A 196 3.40 -1.73 -14.95
CA TRP A 196 2.57 -2.22 -16.05
C TRP A 196 1.55 -1.15 -16.45
N LYS A 197 1.24 -1.11 -17.73
CA LYS A 197 0.13 -0.33 -18.28
C LYS A 197 -0.77 -1.26 -19.08
N ASN A 198 -2.01 -1.37 -18.66
CA ASN A 198 -2.98 -2.32 -19.21
C ASN A 198 -2.40 -3.75 -19.12
N ASP A 199 -2.25 -4.45 -20.22
CA ASP A 199 -1.79 -5.84 -20.30
C ASP A 199 -0.26 -6.00 -20.47
N LYS A 200 0.52 -4.90 -20.40
CA LYS A 200 1.95 -4.90 -20.76
C LYS A 200 2.84 -4.25 -19.71
N ALA A 201 4.07 -4.75 -19.62
CA ALA A 201 5.14 -4.03 -18.94
C ALA A 201 5.38 -2.70 -19.68
N HIS A 202 5.31 -1.61 -18.92
CA HIS A 202 5.47 -0.24 -19.43
C HIS A 202 6.86 0.31 -19.12
N TYR A 203 7.28 0.17 -17.85
CA TYR A 203 8.61 0.56 -17.40
C TYR A 203 9.23 -0.53 -16.53
N THR A 204 10.55 -0.71 -16.65
CA THR A 204 11.37 -1.35 -15.64
C THR A 204 12.18 -0.24 -14.97
N LEU A 205 11.99 -0.07 -13.68
CA LEU A 205 12.55 1.05 -12.90
C LEU A 205 13.87 0.69 -12.22
N SER A 206 14.26 -0.59 -12.28
CA SER A 206 15.51 -1.08 -11.68
C SER A 206 16.73 -0.51 -12.40
N VAL A 207 17.75 -0.13 -11.63
CA VAL A 207 19.03 0.32 -12.14
C VAL A 207 20.08 -0.77 -11.90
N GLY A 208 20.61 -1.33 -12.98
CA GLY A 208 21.63 -2.38 -12.92
C GLY A 208 21.11 -3.72 -12.38
N GLU A 209 21.98 -4.45 -11.66
CA GLU A 209 21.67 -5.78 -11.09
C GLU A 209 21.25 -5.74 -9.60
N THR A 210 20.78 -4.60 -9.11
CA THR A 210 20.34 -4.45 -7.72
C THR A 210 18.89 -4.88 -7.54
N PRO A 211 18.53 -5.53 -6.40
CA PRO A 211 17.13 -5.80 -6.09
C PRO A 211 16.33 -4.50 -6.03
N ALA A 212 15.16 -4.50 -6.63
CA ALA A 212 14.29 -3.34 -6.59
C ALA A 212 12.81 -3.75 -6.57
N GLY A 213 11.98 -2.91 -5.99
CA GLY A 213 10.53 -3.09 -5.93
C GLY A 213 9.81 -1.76 -5.89
N VAL A 214 8.58 -1.75 -6.37
CA VAL A 214 7.67 -0.61 -6.24
C VAL A 214 6.56 -1.00 -5.27
N ASN A 215 6.32 -0.12 -4.29
CA ASN A 215 5.23 -0.29 -3.33
C ASN A 215 4.03 0.55 -3.71
N ALA A 216 4.28 1.73 -4.26
CA ALA A 216 3.26 2.75 -4.43
C ALA A 216 3.35 3.48 -5.78
N LEU A 217 2.18 3.81 -6.36
CA LEU A 217 2.01 4.69 -7.51
C LEU A 217 1.16 5.91 -7.17
N CYS A 218 1.52 7.05 -7.73
CA CYS A 218 0.69 8.24 -7.78
C CYS A 218 0.69 8.77 -9.21
N LEU A 219 -0.47 9.05 -9.75
CA LEU A 219 -0.63 9.63 -11.08
C LEU A 219 -1.07 11.09 -10.96
N SER A 220 -0.31 11.99 -11.55
CA SER A 220 -0.64 13.41 -11.61
C SER A 220 -0.67 13.86 -13.07
N GLY A 221 -1.85 14.16 -13.58
CA GLY A 221 -2.06 14.37 -15.00
C GLY A 221 -1.67 13.13 -15.82
N ARG A 222 -0.60 13.25 -16.61
CA ARG A 222 -0.03 12.15 -17.40
C ARG A 222 1.29 11.61 -16.84
N THR A 223 1.79 12.19 -15.75
CA THR A 223 3.06 11.82 -15.14
C THR A 223 2.83 10.80 -14.05
N LEU A 224 3.59 9.73 -14.09
CA LEU A 224 3.55 8.65 -13.10
C LEU A 224 4.69 8.85 -12.09
N TYR A 225 4.35 8.82 -10.82
CA TYR A 225 5.31 8.78 -9.72
C TYR A 225 5.23 7.42 -9.05
N ALA A 226 6.37 6.88 -8.67
CA ALA A 226 6.46 5.60 -7.97
C ALA A 226 7.36 5.75 -6.74
N ALA A 227 7.08 4.99 -5.69
CA ALA A 227 7.92 4.85 -4.51
C ALA A 227 8.19 3.39 -4.21
N GLY A 228 9.37 3.10 -3.66
CA GLY A 228 9.81 1.77 -3.34
C GLY A 228 11.27 1.74 -2.91
N HIS A 229 12.01 0.73 -3.35
CA HIS A 229 13.44 0.59 -3.05
C HIS A 229 14.26 0.20 -4.27
N SER A 230 15.54 0.55 -4.24
CA SER A 230 16.54 0.11 -5.21
C SER A 230 17.89 -0.07 -4.52
N GLY A 231 18.42 -1.29 -4.53
CA GLY A 231 19.74 -1.59 -3.96
C GLY A 231 19.82 -1.43 -2.44
N GLY A 232 18.70 -1.50 -1.73
CA GLY A 232 18.63 -1.30 -0.28
C GLY A 232 18.34 0.13 0.14
N ALA A 233 18.38 1.10 -0.78
CA ALA A 233 17.97 2.48 -0.53
C ALA A 233 16.49 2.71 -0.85
N ALA A 234 15.82 3.54 -0.07
CA ALA A 234 14.50 4.07 -0.42
C ALA A 234 14.62 4.97 -1.65
N ALA A 235 13.67 4.84 -2.56
CA ALA A 235 13.75 5.48 -3.87
C ALA A 235 12.39 5.97 -4.37
N ALA A 236 12.41 7.07 -5.13
CA ALA A 236 11.25 7.59 -5.85
C ALA A 236 11.59 7.81 -7.33
N TRP A 237 10.63 7.48 -8.19
CA TRP A 237 10.77 7.62 -9.64
C TRP A 237 9.70 8.55 -10.20
N LYS A 238 10.04 9.18 -11.31
CA LYS A 238 9.13 9.92 -12.18
C LYS A 238 9.14 9.28 -13.55
N ASP A 239 8.01 8.75 -13.98
CA ASP A 239 7.90 7.90 -15.17
C ASP A 239 8.89 6.74 -15.09
N LYS A 240 9.89 6.68 -15.97
CA LYS A 240 10.93 5.63 -15.96
C LYS A 240 12.24 6.04 -15.29
N GLU A 241 12.35 7.29 -14.84
CA GLU A 241 13.61 7.86 -14.36
C GLU A 241 13.64 7.88 -12.83
N LEU A 242 14.77 7.50 -12.23
CA LEU A 242 15.01 7.67 -10.80
C LEU A 242 15.05 9.17 -10.52
N LEU A 243 14.08 9.65 -9.73
CA LEU A 243 13.98 11.05 -9.37
C LEU A 243 14.79 11.36 -8.11
N TYR A 244 14.61 10.54 -7.07
CA TYR A 244 15.29 10.67 -5.79
C TYR A 244 15.77 9.33 -5.27
N THR A 245 17.02 9.29 -4.77
CA THR A 245 17.47 8.31 -3.80
C THR A 245 17.27 8.95 -2.43
N LEU A 246 16.32 8.42 -1.65
CA LEU A 246 15.83 9.04 -0.42
C LEU A 246 16.73 8.77 0.79
N THR A 247 17.51 7.68 0.74
CA THR A 247 18.51 7.31 1.75
C THR A 247 19.84 6.96 1.09
N ASP A 248 20.92 6.99 1.82
CA ASP A 248 22.27 6.78 1.29
C ASP A 248 22.60 5.30 0.96
N GLY A 249 21.70 4.36 1.30
CA GLY A 249 21.88 2.93 1.08
C GLY A 249 22.84 2.25 2.05
N SER A 250 23.28 2.92 3.11
CA SER A 250 24.14 2.36 4.16
C SER A 250 23.40 1.37 5.04
N SER A 251 22.09 1.53 5.14
CA SER A 251 21.15 0.63 5.82
C SER A 251 19.97 0.27 4.90
N TYR A 252 19.24 -0.77 5.24
CA TYR A 252 18.03 -1.10 4.48
C TYR A 252 16.95 -0.03 4.68
N ALA A 253 16.39 0.42 3.58
CA ALA A 253 15.35 1.44 3.57
C ALA A 253 14.31 1.18 2.48
N GLU A 254 13.11 1.62 2.69
CA GLU A 254 12.00 1.43 1.77
C GLU A 254 11.06 2.63 1.80
N ALA A 255 10.73 3.17 0.64
CA ALA A 255 9.64 4.12 0.50
C ALA A 255 8.33 3.34 0.29
N THR A 256 7.39 3.53 1.20
CA THR A 256 6.15 2.75 1.27
C THR A 256 5.00 3.40 0.52
N ALA A 257 4.96 4.74 0.48
CA ALA A 257 3.92 5.49 -0.23
C ALA A 257 4.47 6.75 -0.90
N VAL A 258 3.71 7.23 -1.88
CA VAL A 258 3.98 8.46 -2.62
C VAL A 258 2.67 9.21 -2.87
N CYS A 259 2.71 10.53 -2.66
CA CYS A 259 1.61 11.43 -2.93
C CYS A 259 2.15 12.71 -3.58
N ARG A 260 1.39 13.29 -4.50
CA ARG A 260 1.71 14.60 -5.09
C ARG A 260 0.59 15.59 -4.79
N PHE A 261 0.95 16.73 -4.24
CA PHE A 261 0.05 17.85 -4.06
C PHE A 261 0.63 19.09 -4.75
N GLY A 262 -0.14 19.70 -5.65
CA GLY A 262 0.36 20.75 -6.52
C GLY A 262 1.59 20.29 -7.32
N HIS A 263 2.71 20.97 -7.16
CA HIS A 263 3.97 20.62 -7.81
C HIS A 263 4.92 19.80 -6.90
N THR A 264 4.57 19.61 -5.64
CA THR A 264 5.42 19.00 -4.62
C THR A 264 5.15 17.51 -4.48
N LEU A 265 6.21 16.71 -4.47
CA LEU A 265 6.18 15.28 -4.22
C LEU A 265 6.49 15.00 -2.76
N TYR A 266 5.64 14.18 -2.15
CA TYR A 266 5.81 13.66 -0.80
C TYR A 266 5.93 12.14 -0.88
N THR A 267 6.86 11.59 -0.11
CA THR A 267 7.03 10.15 0.08
C THR A 267 7.10 9.85 1.56
N THR A 268 6.66 8.68 1.96
CA THR A 268 6.91 8.17 3.31
C THR A 268 7.49 6.78 3.23
N GLY A 269 8.15 6.36 4.29
CA GLY A 269 8.77 5.06 4.39
C GLY A 269 9.60 4.97 5.65
N TYR A 270 10.56 4.10 5.66
CA TYR A 270 11.43 3.88 6.81
C TYR A 270 12.85 3.54 6.38
N HIS A 271 13.79 3.72 7.29
CA HIS A 271 15.12 3.13 7.23
C HIS A 271 15.42 2.41 8.56
N THR A 272 16.39 1.51 8.54
CA THR A 272 16.80 0.81 9.75
C THR A 272 18.06 1.44 10.33
N ASP A 273 18.06 1.83 11.60
CA ASP A 273 19.27 2.21 12.34
C ASP A 273 19.84 0.99 13.09
N GLY A 274 20.12 -0.07 12.34
CA GLY A 274 20.74 -1.30 12.85
C GLY A 274 19.82 -2.22 13.64
N PHE A 275 18.87 -1.74 14.43
CA PHE A 275 17.97 -2.55 15.26
C PHE A 275 16.49 -2.15 15.16
N GLU A 276 16.17 -0.93 14.80
CA GLU A 276 14.80 -0.42 14.77
C GLU A 276 14.52 0.23 13.41
N GLU A 277 13.27 0.18 12.99
CA GLU A 277 12.77 0.89 11.83
C GLU A 277 12.39 2.31 12.25
N GLU A 278 12.97 3.29 11.58
CA GLU A 278 12.66 4.70 11.77
C GLU A 278 11.81 5.20 10.61
N GLY A 279 10.58 5.57 10.93
CA GLY A 279 9.62 6.10 9.94
C GLY A 279 9.92 7.54 9.59
N VAL A 280 9.87 7.86 8.30
CA VAL A 280 10.24 9.17 7.77
C VAL A 280 9.23 9.67 6.74
N VAL A 281 9.03 10.98 6.70
CA VAL A 281 8.38 11.66 5.57
C VAL A 281 9.43 12.49 4.83
N TRP A 282 9.54 12.30 3.52
CA TRP A 282 10.38 13.11 2.63
C TRP A 282 9.51 14.05 1.79
N LYS A 283 10.02 15.26 1.57
CA LYS A 283 9.48 16.28 0.66
C LYS A 283 10.52 16.60 -0.41
N GLU A 284 10.18 16.41 -1.69
CA GLU A 284 11.11 16.65 -2.81
C GLU A 284 12.47 15.95 -2.61
N GLY A 285 12.44 14.72 -2.07
CA GLY A 285 13.62 13.92 -1.81
C GLY A 285 14.44 14.30 -0.57
N GLN A 286 14.03 15.33 0.16
CA GLN A 286 14.65 15.73 1.42
C GLN A 286 13.79 15.28 2.59
N GLU A 287 14.44 14.79 3.64
CA GLU A 287 13.78 14.45 4.89
C GLU A 287 13.09 15.69 5.46
N LEU A 288 11.80 15.54 5.80
CA LEU A 288 10.99 16.62 6.34
C LEU A 288 10.84 16.48 7.84
N PHE A 289 10.52 15.28 8.31
CA PHE A 289 10.44 14.92 9.72
C PHE A 289 10.39 13.41 9.92
N ASP A 290 10.78 12.98 11.13
CA ASP A 290 10.66 11.61 11.61
C ASP A 290 9.28 11.37 12.21
N LEU A 291 8.80 10.12 12.09
CA LEU A 291 7.52 9.69 12.63
C LEU A 291 7.75 8.80 13.85
N SER A 292 8.10 9.38 14.97
CA SER A 292 8.26 8.68 16.24
C SER A 292 7.16 9.05 17.25
N ASP A 293 7.05 8.30 18.33
CA ASP A 293 6.22 8.67 19.49
C ASP A 293 7.05 9.30 20.62
N GLY A 294 8.35 9.52 20.39
CA GLY A 294 9.29 10.02 21.37
C GLY A 294 9.70 9.01 22.45
N SER A 295 9.23 7.78 22.40
CA SER A 295 9.57 6.72 23.36
C SER A 295 10.87 6.00 23.03
N GLY A 296 11.41 6.17 21.83
CA GLY A 296 12.51 5.39 21.26
C GLY A 296 12.06 4.06 20.66
N SER A 297 10.75 3.86 20.51
CA SER A 297 10.19 2.74 19.76
C SER A 297 10.23 3.04 18.27
N GLY A 298 10.56 2.04 17.46
CA GLY A 298 10.55 2.18 16.01
C GLY A 298 9.15 2.45 15.44
N SER A 299 9.10 2.97 14.24
CA SER A 299 7.86 3.24 13.53
C SER A 299 7.94 2.86 12.05
N MET A 300 6.79 2.54 11.49
CA MET A 300 6.69 2.09 10.11
C MET A 300 5.44 2.70 9.46
N PRO A 301 5.62 3.81 8.75
CA PRO A 301 4.54 4.42 7.98
C PRO A 301 4.30 3.67 6.68
N TYR A 302 3.03 3.53 6.29
CA TYR A 302 2.62 2.80 5.10
C TYR A 302 1.87 3.64 4.08
N SER A 303 1.30 4.77 4.50
CA SER A 303 0.48 5.61 3.64
C SER A 303 0.69 7.08 3.95
N VAL A 304 0.74 7.92 2.94
CA VAL A 304 0.83 9.38 3.07
C VAL A 304 -0.24 10.03 2.19
N ALA A 305 -0.87 11.06 2.73
CA ALA A 305 -1.80 11.92 2.03
C ALA A 305 -1.52 13.37 2.36
N VAL A 306 -1.57 14.23 1.36
CA VAL A 306 -1.32 15.67 1.53
C VAL A 306 -2.46 16.45 0.95
N CYS A 307 -2.96 17.40 1.71
CA CYS A 307 -4.02 18.30 1.30
C CYS A 307 -3.67 19.70 1.81
N TYR A 308 -3.29 20.60 0.91
CA TYR A 308 -2.72 21.91 1.25
C TYR A 308 -1.44 21.77 2.12
N ASP A 309 -1.46 22.36 3.31
CA ASP A 309 -0.35 22.32 4.24
C ASP A 309 -0.44 21.11 5.21
N ASP A 310 -1.56 20.38 5.16
CA ASP A 310 -1.82 19.27 6.06
C ASP A 310 -1.25 17.96 5.47
N ILE A 311 -0.30 17.35 6.17
CA ILE A 311 0.34 16.08 5.83
C ILE A 311 -0.16 15.03 6.81
N PHE A 312 -0.84 14.02 6.29
CA PHE A 312 -1.31 12.88 7.08
C PHE A 312 -0.52 11.63 6.71
N THR A 313 -0.16 10.85 7.71
CA THR A 313 0.55 9.58 7.52
C THR A 313 -0.12 8.52 8.39
N ALA A 314 -0.36 7.32 7.83
CA ALA A 314 -0.85 6.19 8.60
C ALA A 314 0.20 5.09 8.67
N GLY A 315 0.30 4.43 9.81
CA GLY A 315 1.30 3.39 10.03
C GLY A 315 1.21 2.75 11.41
N THR A 316 2.34 2.26 11.86
CA THR A 316 2.48 1.49 13.10
C THR A 316 3.64 1.98 13.93
N ILE A 317 3.48 2.05 15.23
CA ILE A 317 4.55 2.22 16.21
C ILE A 317 4.84 0.86 16.84
N PHE A 318 6.12 0.53 16.98
CA PHE A 318 6.60 -0.69 17.60
C PHE A 318 6.92 -0.43 19.08
N GLY A 319 6.12 -1.02 19.97
CA GLY A 319 6.35 -1.02 21.40
C GLY A 319 6.28 -2.47 21.91
N THR A 320 5.83 -2.65 23.13
CA THR A 320 5.48 -4.00 23.65
C THR A 320 4.34 -4.62 22.85
N THR A 321 3.47 -3.77 22.28
CA THR A 321 2.45 -4.10 21.27
C THR A 321 2.64 -3.19 20.06
N ARG A 322 2.34 -3.71 18.88
CA ARG A 322 2.25 -2.88 17.67
C ARG A 322 0.98 -2.05 17.74
N THR A 323 1.11 -0.75 17.51
CA THR A 323 0.00 0.19 17.64
C THR A 323 -0.21 0.95 16.33
N ALA A 324 -1.37 0.77 15.73
CA ALA A 324 -1.79 1.52 14.56
C ALA A 324 -2.06 2.98 14.92
N VAL A 325 -1.50 3.89 14.14
CA VAL A 325 -1.63 5.34 14.36
C VAL A 325 -1.84 6.11 13.06
N VAL A 326 -2.36 7.31 13.22
CA VAL A 326 -2.34 8.35 12.17
C VAL A 326 -1.60 9.55 12.74
N TRP A 327 -0.58 10.00 12.03
CA TRP A 327 0.11 11.26 12.30
C TRP A 327 -0.50 12.38 11.46
N HIS A 328 -0.46 13.60 12.01
CA HIS A 328 -0.65 14.86 11.32
C HIS A 328 0.64 15.68 11.49
N GLY A 329 1.37 15.87 10.41
CA GLY A 329 2.77 16.27 10.50
C GLY A 329 3.59 15.18 11.19
N ASP A 330 4.31 15.54 12.23
CA ASP A 330 5.11 14.66 13.10
C ASP A 330 4.38 14.24 14.39
N GLU A 331 3.18 14.78 14.65
CA GLU A 331 2.41 14.48 15.86
C GLU A 331 1.37 13.38 15.62
N ILE A 332 1.21 12.47 16.60
CA ILE A 332 0.15 11.46 16.58
C ILE A 332 -1.21 12.13 16.78
N GLN A 333 -2.02 12.12 15.73
CA GLN A 333 -3.38 12.63 15.77
C GLN A 333 -4.38 11.58 16.29
N TYR A 334 -4.23 10.33 15.84
CA TYR A 334 -5.10 9.23 16.25
C TYR A 334 -4.30 7.98 16.59
N THR A 335 -4.68 7.35 17.73
CA THR A 335 -4.31 5.97 18.04
C THR A 335 -5.51 5.09 17.70
N LEU A 336 -5.29 4.10 16.80
CA LEU A 336 -6.33 3.26 16.23
C LEU A 336 -6.49 1.91 16.94
N SER A 337 -5.93 1.80 18.12
CA SER A 337 -5.97 0.60 18.95
C SER A 337 -6.84 0.87 20.18
N ASP A 338 -7.53 -0.17 20.65
CA ASP A 338 -8.20 -0.18 21.97
C ASP A 338 -7.26 -0.52 23.14
N GLY A 339 -5.96 -0.73 22.85
CA GLY A 339 -4.93 -1.08 23.82
C GLY A 339 -4.92 -2.55 24.26
N THR A 340 -5.78 -3.41 23.71
CA THR A 340 -5.91 -4.81 24.15
C THR A 340 -5.11 -5.81 23.31
N GLY A 341 -4.57 -5.40 22.16
CA GLY A 341 -3.81 -6.27 21.26
C GLY A 341 -2.98 -5.50 20.27
N HIS A 342 -2.40 -6.23 19.30
CA HIS A 342 -1.69 -5.60 18.20
C HIS A 342 -2.68 -4.97 17.21
N SER A 343 -2.27 -3.85 16.65
CA SER A 343 -2.95 -3.22 15.51
C SER A 343 -1.93 -2.64 14.55
N GLU A 344 -2.23 -2.65 13.26
CA GLU A 344 -1.43 -1.98 12.23
C GLU A 344 -2.37 -1.29 11.24
N ALA A 345 -1.95 -0.13 10.73
CA ALA A 345 -2.67 0.65 9.74
C ALA A 345 -1.86 0.68 8.44
N TYR A 346 -2.36 0.06 7.38
CA TYR A 346 -1.64 -0.10 6.12
C TYR A 346 -1.99 0.92 5.05
N SER A 347 -3.16 1.51 5.15
CA SER A 347 -3.69 2.39 4.12
C SER A 347 -4.53 3.50 4.72
N MET A 348 -4.48 4.65 4.08
CA MET A 348 -5.29 5.79 4.43
C MET A 348 -5.90 6.43 3.20
N TYR A 349 -7.10 6.96 3.33
CA TYR A 349 -7.78 7.79 2.35
C TYR A 349 -8.35 9.03 3.04
N VAL A 350 -8.00 10.22 2.54
CA VAL A 350 -8.45 11.49 3.11
C VAL A 350 -9.46 12.15 2.19
N VAL A 351 -10.60 12.52 2.74
CA VAL A 351 -11.67 13.25 2.05
C VAL A 351 -11.72 14.66 2.63
N PRO A 352 -11.38 15.70 1.86
CA PRO A 352 -11.51 17.07 2.33
C PRO A 352 -12.98 17.46 2.46
N LEU A 353 -13.31 18.21 3.52
CA LEU A 353 -14.64 18.73 3.80
C LEU A 353 -14.65 20.24 3.52
N TYR A 354 -15.73 20.71 2.91
CA TYR A 354 -15.93 22.12 2.58
C TYR A 354 -17.26 22.57 3.17
N ASP A 355 -17.27 23.78 3.76
CA ASP A 355 -18.48 24.42 4.31
C ASP A 355 -19.39 24.95 3.20
#